data_6adc58bfbdf2cbecdfa9def1350cb979
#
_entry.id   6adc58bfbdf2cbecdfa9def1350cb979
#
_cell.length_a   1.000
_cell.length_b   1.000
_cell.length_c   1.000
_cell.angle_alpha   90.00
_cell.angle_beta   90.00
_cell.angle_gamma   90.00
#
_symmetry.space_group_name_H-M   'P 1'
#
loop_
_entity.id
_entity.type
_entity.pdbx_description
1 polymer ?
#
loop_
_entity_poly.entity_id
_entity_poly.type
_entity_poly.pdbx_seq_one_letter_code
_entity_poly.pdbx_strand_id
1 'polypeptide(L)'
;MVSRLLYRDGLMLVIDKPPGIAVHRGPKARQSGGESLEDHFGALRFGLPRAPALAHRLDHDTSGCLVLGRHRKALAQLGKLFKRGAIGKTYWAVVEGGSAANEGEIELPLGRLDVARGWWMKHDPAGQPALTKWKVMGRSYSPPTCGEGLGVRVDRCDASGDASLHSATPLPPRFTRRPSSQGEGQDNGEHQLTWLGLELMTGRTHQLRVHCAAMGWPILGDAIYGTASRQDGPKNRPMLHLHAREVVVPLYKNRAPIRVTAPIPAHMCAALTQCGWQEEKERQTFASTASP
;
A
#
# COMPACT_ATOMS: atom_id res chain seq x y z
N MET A 1 1.34 22.38 -7.88
CA MET A 1 0.74 21.86 -6.62
C MET A 1 -0.80 21.92 -6.64
N VAL A 2 -1.42 23.04 -7.08
CA VAL A 2 -2.90 23.16 -7.15
C VAL A 2 -3.54 22.08 -8.03
N SER A 3 -2.93 21.68 -9.13
CA SER A 3 -3.39 20.60 -10.02
C SER A 3 -3.45 19.21 -9.35
N ARG A 4 -2.84 19.05 -8.19
CA ARG A 4 -2.85 17.82 -7.39
C ARG A 4 -3.83 17.85 -6.22
N LEU A 5 -4.69 18.88 -6.16
CA LEU A 5 -5.69 19.00 -5.12
C LEU A 5 -6.84 18.04 -5.38
N LEU A 6 -7.10 17.11 -4.44
CA LEU A 6 -8.19 16.14 -4.51
C LEU A 6 -9.42 16.61 -3.73
N TYR A 7 -9.22 17.31 -2.61
CA TYR A 7 -10.29 17.79 -1.76
C TYR A 7 -9.91 19.09 -1.05
N ARG A 8 -10.88 19.97 -0.85
CA ARG A 8 -10.72 21.24 -0.12
C ARG A 8 -12.00 21.62 0.61
N ASP A 9 -11.88 21.91 1.90
CA ASP A 9 -12.90 22.61 2.69
C ASP A 9 -12.27 23.70 3.58
N GLY A 10 -13.02 24.18 4.58
CA GLY A 10 -12.55 25.19 5.55
C GLY A 10 -11.45 24.70 6.49
N LEU A 11 -11.35 23.40 6.75
CA LEU A 11 -10.46 22.82 7.76
C LEU A 11 -9.29 22.04 7.16
N MET A 12 -9.50 21.31 6.06
CA MET A 12 -8.47 20.44 5.51
C MET A 12 -8.35 20.53 3.99
N LEU A 13 -7.21 20.07 3.50
CA LEU A 13 -6.97 19.74 2.10
C LEU A 13 -6.51 18.29 2.03
N VAL A 14 -6.83 17.63 0.92
CA VAL A 14 -6.19 16.35 0.54
C VAL A 14 -5.55 16.56 -0.82
N ILE A 15 -4.30 16.19 -0.94
CA ILE A 15 -3.55 16.29 -2.20
C ILE A 15 -3.07 14.89 -2.62
N ASP A 16 -2.91 14.72 -3.93
CA ASP A 16 -2.24 13.56 -4.52
C ASP A 16 -0.72 13.79 -4.49
N LYS A 17 -0.05 13.17 -3.51
CA LYS A 17 1.41 13.24 -3.43
C LYS A 17 2.04 12.43 -4.56
N PRO A 18 2.92 13.00 -5.38
CA PRO A 18 3.70 12.21 -6.33
C PRO A 18 4.72 11.31 -5.61
N PRO A 19 5.14 10.19 -6.20
CA PRO A 19 6.28 9.42 -5.70
C PRO A 19 7.58 10.19 -5.92
N GLY A 20 8.65 9.81 -5.21
CA GLY A 20 10.00 10.37 -5.40
C GLY A 20 10.25 11.75 -4.81
N ILE A 21 9.36 12.24 -3.92
CA ILE A 21 9.59 13.48 -3.16
C ILE A 21 9.28 13.29 -1.68
N ALA A 22 10.17 13.77 -0.81
CA ALA A 22 9.95 13.77 0.63
C ALA A 22 8.85 14.77 1.02
N VAL A 23 8.00 14.43 1.99
CA VAL A 23 6.96 15.35 2.45
C VAL A 23 7.54 16.55 3.19
N HIS A 24 8.60 16.37 3.97
CA HIS A 24 9.33 17.42 4.69
C HIS A 24 10.84 17.20 4.61
N ARG A 25 11.60 18.26 4.80
CA ARG A 25 13.07 18.20 4.82
C ARG A 25 13.55 17.46 6.06
N GLY A 26 14.17 16.30 5.85
CA GLY A 26 14.93 15.63 6.92
C GLY A 26 16.20 16.41 7.30
N PRO A 27 16.85 16.08 8.44
CA PRO A 27 18.06 16.77 8.89
C PRO A 27 19.16 16.84 7.82
N LYS A 28 19.39 15.75 7.08
CA LYS A 28 20.39 15.69 5.99
C LYS A 28 19.98 16.54 4.78
N ALA A 29 18.71 16.54 4.39
CA ALA A 29 18.24 17.33 3.26
C ALA A 29 18.25 18.84 3.52
N ARG A 30 18.18 19.29 4.78
CA ARG A 30 18.38 20.68 5.17
C ARG A 30 19.81 21.16 4.90
N GLN A 31 20.79 20.27 5.01
CA GLN A 31 22.21 20.59 4.77
C GLN A 31 22.56 20.51 3.28
N SER A 32 21.91 19.68 2.49
CA SER A 32 22.20 19.44 1.07
C SER A 32 21.29 20.21 0.09
N GLY A 33 20.40 21.08 0.59
CA GLY A 33 19.51 21.87 -0.29
C GLY A 33 18.38 21.07 -0.95
N GLY A 34 18.09 19.84 -0.50
CA GLY A 34 17.07 18.99 -1.06
C GLY A 34 15.67 19.59 -0.96
N GLU A 35 14.89 19.47 -2.04
CA GLU A 35 13.51 19.95 -2.13
C GLU A 35 12.55 19.03 -1.36
N SER A 36 11.49 19.60 -0.79
CA SER A 36 10.42 18.87 -0.10
C SER A 36 9.06 19.35 -0.58
N LEU A 37 8.04 18.52 -0.37
CA LEU A 37 6.68 18.87 -0.77
C LEU A 37 6.15 20.10 -0.01
N GLU A 38 6.58 20.29 1.24
CA GLU A 38 6.20 21.48 2.05
C GLU A 38 6.63 22.80 1.43
N ASP A 39 7.71 22.82 0.65
CA ASP A 39 8.21 24.02 -0.01
C ASP A 39 7.18 24.61 -1.01
N HIS A 40 6.26 23.78 -1.50
CA HIS A 40 5.22 24.13 -2.45
C HIS A 40 3.87 24.46 -1.79
N PHE A 41 3.72 24.32 -0.48
CA PHE A 41 2.44 24.55 0.19
C PHE A 41 2.00 26.01 0.20
N GLY A 42 2.90 26.94 -0.11
CA GLY A 42 2.56 28.33 -0.31
C GLY A 42 1.43 28.55 -1.34
N ALA A 43 1.41 27.76 -2.42
CA ALA A 43 0.38 27.78 -3.46
C ALA A 43 -1.00 27.26 -2.97
N LEU A 44 -1.07 26.59 -1.81
CA LEU A 44 -2.28 25.99 -1.24
C LEU A 44 -2.91 26.85 -0.13
N ARG A 45 -2.55 28.12 0.00
CA ARG A 45 -3.12 29.03 1.02
C ARG A 45 -4.60 29.29 0.81
N PHE A 46 -5.03 29.45 -0.44
CA PHE A 46 -6.41 29.77 -0.82
C PHE A 46 -7.02 30.87 0.06
N GLY A 47 -6.32 32.02 0.11
CA GLY A 47 -6.76 33.20 0.86
C GLY A 47 -6.40 33.22 2.36
N LEU A 48 -5.82 32.15 2.89
CA LEU A 48 -5.35 32.14 4.28
C LEU A 48 -3.95 32.76 4.41
N PRO A 49 -3.64 33.41 5.55
CA PRO A 49 -2.35 34.09 5.76
C PRO A 49 -1.16 33.11 5.84
N ARG A 50 -1.42 31.86 6.22
CA ARG A 50 -0.39 30.82 6.37
C ARG A 50 -0.66 29.65 5.44
N ALA A 51 0.40 29.01 4.99
CA ALA A 51 0.33 27.75 4.25
C ALA A 51 -0.27 26.64 5.13
N PRO A 52 -0.99 25.66 4.53
CA PRO A 52 -1.43 24.47 5.25
C PRO A 52 -0.23 23.67 5.75
N ALA A 53 -0.45 22.82 6.75
CA ALA A 53 0.59 21.99 7.34
C ALA A 53 0.21 20.51 7.32
N LEU A 54 1.20 19.63 7.34
CA LEU A 54 1.03 18.17 7.32
C LEU A 54 0.25 17.69 8.55
N ALA A 55 -0.83 16.94 8.33
CA ALA A 55 -1.54 16.23 9.40
C ALA A 55 -0.95 14.82 9.63
N HIS A 56 -0.34 14.24 8.61
CA HIS A 56 0.42 12.98 8.65
C HIS A 56 1.51 12.99 7.59
N ARG A 57 2.21 11.87 7.45
CA ARG A 57 3.27 11.73 6.44
C ARG A 57 3.06 10.48 5.58
N LEU A 58 3.57 10.53 4.36
CA LEU A 58 3.86 9.40 3.49
C LEU A 58 5.38 9.30 3.28
N ASP A 59 5.86 8.11 2.97
CA ASP A 59 7.28 7.90 2.65
C ASP A 59 7.65 8.58 1.34
N HIS A 60 8.94 8.78 1.09
CA HIS A 60 9.48 9.44 -0.09
C HIS A 60 8.87 8.87 -1.39
N ASP A 61 8.90 7.55 -1.55
CA ASP A 61 8.49 6.87 -2.78
C ASP A 61 7.00 6.48 -2.81
N THR A 62 6.29 6.57 -1.67
CA THR A 62 4.85 6.33 -1.60
C THR A 62 4.08 7.50 -2.19
N SER A 63 3.15 7.22 -3.10
CA SER A 63 2.24 8.21 -3.72
C SER A 63 0.85 8.24 -3.08
N GLY A 64 0.01 9.21 -3.45
CA GLY A 64 -1.42 9.24 -3.16
C GLY A 64 -1.85 10.21 -2.07
N CYS A 65 -2.99 9.92 -1.43
CA CYS A 65 -3.69 10.81 -0.50
C CYS A 65 -2.83 11.30 0.66
N LEU A 66 -2.55 12.60 0.70
CA LEU A 66 -1.86 13.28 1.79
C LEU A 66 -2.77 14.37 2.36
N VAL A 67 -3.08 14.25 3.66
CA VAL A 67 -3.98 15.17 4.37
C VAL A 67 -3.20 16.31 5.00
N LEU A 68 -3.68 17.55 4.77
CA LEU A 68 -3.12 18.77 5.30
C LEU A 68 -4.16 19.51 6.13
N GLY A 69 -3.76 20.08 7.25
CA GLY A 69 -4.59 21.01 8.03
C GLY A 69 -4.40 22.44 7.57
N ARG A 70 -5.50 23.16 7.31
CA ARG A 70 -5.46 24.54 6.79
C ARG A 70 -5.06 25.59 7.83
N HIS A 71 -5.28 25.31 9.11
CA HIS A 71 -4.90 26.18 10.23
C HIS A 71 -4.67 25.38 11.52
N ARG A 72 -4.09 26.01 12.55
CA ARG A 72 -3.68 25.32 13.79
C ARG A 72 -4.78 24.51 14.47
N LYS A 73 -6.03 25.04 14.56
CA LYS A 73 -7.15 24.32 15.18
C LYS A 73 -7.51 23.05 14.38
N ALA A 74 -7.59 23.17 13.04
CA ALA A 74 -7.85 22.04 12.15
C ALA A 74 -6.73 20.99 12.24
N LEU A 75 -5.47 21.42 12.22
CA LEU A 75 -4.31 20.52 12.36
C LEU A 75 -4.34 19.77 13.70
N ALA A 76 -4.66 20.44 14.80
CA ALA A 76 -4.78 19.81 16.11
C ALA A 76 -5.93 18.77 16.15
N GLN A 77 -7.06 19.05 15.49
CA GLN A 77 -8.20 18.14 15.37
C GLN A 77 -7.82 16.90 14.54
N LEU A 78 -7.23 17.09 13.37
CA LEU A 78 -6.74 16.01 12.52
C LEU A 78 -5.69 15.15 13.24
N GLY A 79 -4.74 15.78 13.94
CA GLY A 79 -3.73 15.08 14.74
C GLY A 79 -4.34 14.18 15.82
N LYS A 80 -5.42 14.63 16.48
CA LYS A 80 -6.17 13.80 17.45
C LYS A 80 -6.83 12.59 16.77
N LEU A 81 -7.42 12.77 15.58
CA LEU A 81 -8.05 11.69 14.82
C LEU A 81 -7.00 10.67 14.35
N PHE A 82 -5.85 11.11 13.82
CA PHE A 82 -4.74 10.22 13.46
C PHE A 82 -4.22 9.44 14.67
N LYS A 83 -4.00 10.11 15.81
CA LYS A 83 -3.49 9.48 17.04
C LYS A 83 -4.44 8.40 17.58
N ARG A 84 -5.75 8.59 17.44
CA ARG A 84 -6.79 7.65 17.86
C ARG A 84 -7.04 6.52 16.85
N GLY A 85 -6.38 6.52 15.68
CA GLY A 85 -6.66 5.57 14.61
C GLY A 85 -8.05 5.72 13.97
N ALA A 86 -8.70 6.88 14.14
CA ALA A 86 -10.06 7.12 13.63
C ALA A 86 -10.11 7.42 12.13
N ILE A 87 -8.96 7.70 11.49
CA ILE A 87 -8.88 7.95 10.05
C ILE A 87 -8.61 6.63 9.33
N GLY A 88 -9.55 6.22 8.49
CA GLY A 88 -9.37 5.09 7.58
C GLY A 88 -8.32 5.41 6.52
N LYS A 89 -7.43 4.46 6.27
CA LYS A 89 -6.35 4.59 5.26
C LYS A 89 -6.26 3.28 4.50
N THR A 90 -6.60 3.33 3.23
CA THR A 90 -6.47 2.19 2.32
C THR A 90 -5.35 2.47 1.33
N TYR A 91 -4.44 1.52 1.22
CA TYR A 91 -3.34 1.54 0.26
C TYR A 91 -3.54 0.44 -0.77
N TRP A 92 -3.13 0.73 -1.99
CA TRP A 92 -2.96 -0.30 -3.00
C TRP A 92 -1.48 -0.58 -3.18
N ALA A 93 -1.15 -1.86 -3.23
CA ALA A 93 0.21 -2.32 -3.51
C ALA A 93 0.19 -3.43 -4.55
N VAL A 94 1.22 -3.48 -5.39
CA VAL A 94 1.52 -4.67 -6.18
C VAL A 94 2.75 -5.32 -5.53
N VAL A 95 2.63 -6.60 -5.20
CA VAL A 95 3.68 -7.39 -4.55
C VAL A 95 4.17 -8.50 -5.47
N GLU A 96 5.42 -8.92 -5.29
CA GLU A 96 6.02 -10.06 -5.95
C GLU A 96 5.59 -11.34 -5.20
N GLY A 97 4.99 -12.30 -5.91
CA GLY A 97 4.35 -13.46 -5.28
C GLY A 97 3.01 -13.13 -4.65
N GLY A 98 2.76 -13.62 -3.45
CA GLY A 98 1.53 -13.36 -2.69
C GLY A 98 1.06 -14.55 -1.87
N SER A 99 0.04 -14.36 -1.03
CA SER A 99 -0.59 -15.40 -0.25
C SER A 99 -1.57 -16.22 -1.10
N ALA A 100 -1.69 -17.52 -0.81
CA ALA A 100 -2.78 -18.34 -1.36
C ALA A 100 -4.16 -17.91 -0.81
N ALA A 101 -4.21 -17.37 0.42
CA ALA A 101 -5.43 -16.79 0.97
C ALA A 101 -5.81 -15.48 0.27
N ASN A 102 -7.10 -15.11 0.34
CA ASN A 102 -7.61 -13.90 -0.28
C ASN A 102 -7.60 -12.67 0.64
N GLU A 103 -7.53 -12.88 1.95
CA GLU A 103 -7.48 -11.81 2.95
C GLU A 103 -6.82 -12.31 4.25
N GLY A 104 -6.42 -11.40 5.10
CA GLY A 104 -5.85 -11.71 6.41
C GLY A 104 -5.29 -10.49 7.12
N GLU A 105 -4.58 -10.75 8.20
CA GLU A 105 -3.95 -9.73 9.03
C GLU A 105 -2.47 -10.04 9.22
N ILE A 106 -1.64 -9.00 9.28
CA ILE A 106 -0.21 -9.10 9.61
C ILE A 106 -0.02 -8.34 10.91
N GLU A 107 0.25 -9.07 11.99
CA GLU A 107 0.55 -8.52 13.30
C GLU A 107 2.03 -8.80 13.62
N LEU A 108 2.91 -7.89 13.22
CA LEU A 108 4.35 -8.00 13.42
C LEU A 108 4.89 -6.70 14.01
N PRO A 109 5.39 -6.72 15.27
CA PRO A 109 5.99 -5.54 15.87
C PRO A 109 7.21 -5.05 15.09
N LEU A 110 7.40 -3.72 15.04
CA LEU A 110 8.44 -3.09 14.24
C LEU A 110 9.43 -2.32 15.12
N GLY A 111 10.71 -2.58 14.90
CA GLY A 111 11.84 -1.88 15.48
C GLY A 111 12.74 -1.25 14.42
N ARG A 112 13.68 -0.40 14.82
CA ARG A 112 14.72 0.12 13.93
C ARG A 112 15.69 -1.01 13.55
N LEU A 113 16.14 -1.01 12.28
CA LEU A 113 17.09 -2.01 11.81
C LEU A 113 18.43 -1.89 12.58
N ASP A 114 18.98 -0.69 12.62
CA ASP A 114 20.13 -0.29 13.42
C ASP A 114 20.18 1.24 13.58
N VAL A 115 21.05 1.73 14.47
CA VAL A 115 21.19 3.16 14.72
C VAL A 115 21.89 3.88 13.54
N ALA A 116 22.81 3.21 12.84
CA ALA A 116 23.55 3.80 11.72
C ALA A 116 22.69 4.01 10.49
N ARG A 117 21.72 3.10 10.23
CA ARG A 117 20.77 3.19 9.13
C ARG A 117 19.54 4.03 9.45
N GLY A 118 19.46 4.58 10.66
CA GLY A 118 18.52 5.61 11.06
C GLY A 118 17.07 5.16 11.08
N TRP A 119 16.34 5.43 9.98
CA TRP A 119 14.89 5.20 9.88
C TRP A 119 14.50 3.88 9.21
N TRP A 120 15.48 3.02 8.81
CA TRP A 120 15.16 1.68 8.29
C TRP A 120 14.60 0.80 9.41
N MET A 121 13.56 0.05 9.07
CA MET A 121 12.81 -0.75 10.03
C MET A 121 12.98 -2.25 9.76
N LYS A 122 12.74 -3.07 10.77
CA LYS A 122 12.70 -4.53 10.69
C LYS A 122 11.54 -5.05 11.55
N HIS A 123 11.13 -6.29 11.31
CA HIS A 123 10.36 -7.02 12.31
C HIS A 123 11.25 -7.20 13.55
N ASP A 124 10.71 -6.83 14.71
CA ASP A 124 11.40 -6.91 15.98
C ASP A 124 10.37 -7.24 17.08
N PRO A 125 10.47 -8.42 17.72
CA PRO A 125 9.55 -8.81 18.78
C PRO A 125 9.47 -7.84 19.95
N ALA A 126 10.56 -7.09 20.22
CA ALA A 126 10.60 -6.03 21.22
C ALA A 126 10.20 -4.65 20.67
N GLY A 127 9.81 -4.59 19.40
CA GLY A 127 9.43 -3.37 18.70
C GLY A 127 8.03 -2.86 19.05
N GLN A 128 7.63 -1.78 18.38
CA GLN A 128 6.31 -1.21 18.55
C GLN A 128 5.24 -2.07 17.85
N PRO A 129 4.11 -2.38 18.51
CA PRO A 129 3.01 -3.12 17.89
C PRO A 129 2.58 -2.48 16.57
N ALA A 130 2.41 -3.31 15.55
CA ALA A 130 1.96 -2.89 14.23
C ALA A 130 1.00 -3.94 13.66
N LEU A 131 -0.14 -3.47 13.14
CA LEU A 131 -1.20 -4.29 12.56
C LEU A 131 -1.60 -3.74 11.20
N THR A 132 -1.59 -4.62 10.20
CA THR A 132 -2.03 -4.36 8.82
C THR A 132 -3.04 -5.42 8.42
N LYS A 133 -4.22 -5.00 7.94
CA LYS A 133 -5.15 -5.89 7.25
C LYS A 133 -4.87 -5.86 5.77
N TRP A 134 -5.04 -6.99 5.10
CA TRP A 134 -4.83 -7.10 3.67
C TRP A 134 -5.92 -7.93 3.00
N LYS A 135 -6.19 -7.58 1.75
CA LYS A 135 -7.11 -8.30 0.87
C LYS A 135 -6.53 -8.35 -0.52
N VAL A 136 -6.61 -9.52 -1.16
CA VAL A 136 -6.25 -9.68 -2.56
C VAL A 136 -7.35 -9.08 -3.42
N MET A 137 -6.97 -8.15 -4.27
CA MET A 137 -7.84 -7.50 -5.25
C MET A 137 -7.74 -8.15 -6.62
N GLY A 138 -6.58 -8.75 -6.92
CA GLY A 138 -6.32 -9.49 -8.15
C GLY A 138 -4.94 -10.13 -8.16
N ARG A 139 -4.72 -11.07 -9.09
CA ARG A 139 -3.44 -11.74 -9.31
C ARG A 139 -3.12 -11.76 -10.80
N SER A 140 -1.85 -11.63 -11.16
CA SER A 140 -1.44 -11.87 -12.52
C SER A 140 -1.56 -13.37 -12.83
N TYR A 141 -2.10 -13.67 -13.99
CA TYR A 141 -2.15 -15.01 -14.52
C TYR A 141 -1.06 -15.11 -15.59
N SER A 142 -0.05 -15.90 -15.34
CA SER A 142 0.79 -16.39 -16.42
C SER A 142 0.14 -17.68 -16.91
N PRO A 143 -0.34 -17.74 -18.17
CA PRO A 143 -0.76 -19.01 -18.72
C PRO A 143 0.48 -19.95 -18.70
N PRO A 144 0.32 -21.23 -18.36
CA PRO A 144 1.42 -22.17 -18.47
C PRO A 144 1.95 -22.09 -19.88
N THR A 145 3.27 -21.85 -20.02
CA THR A 145 3.94 -21.94 -21.32
C THR A 145 3.72 -23.36 -21.80
N CYS A 146 2.90 -23.53 -22.85
CA CYS A 146 2.81 -24.76 -23.60
C CYS A 146 4.22 -25.03 -24.17
N GLY A 147 4.99 -25.82 -23.42
CA GLY A 147 6.16 -26.46 -23.97
C GLY A 147 5.70 -27.32 -25.16
N GLU A 148 6.16 -27.01 -26.35
CA GLU A 148 6.04 -27.88 -27.50
C GLU A 148 6.69 -29.21 -27.17
N GLY A 149 5.89 -30.26 -27.05
CA GLY A 149 6.39 -31.60 -26.74
C GLY A 149 5.29 -32.64 -26.77
N LEU A 150 4.84 -33.04 -27.94
CA LEU A 150 4.40 -34.37 -28.38
C LEU A 150 3.73 -35.29 -27.33
N GLY A 151 2.51 -35.69 -27.63
CA GLY A 151 1.99 -36.98 -27.16
C GLY A 151 0.60 -36.96 -26.56
N VAL A 152 -0.40 -36.90 -27.39
CA VAL A 152 -1.79 -37.26 -27.03
C VAL A 152 -1.81 -38.70 -26.52
N ARG A 153 -2.15 -38.89 -25.25
CA ARG A 153 -2.84 -40.14 -24.81
C ARG A 153 -4.12 -39.71 -24.07
N VAL A 154 -5.21 -39.98 -24.72
CA VAL A 154 -6.54 -39.92 -24.16
C VAL A 154 -6.76 -41.24 -23.45
N ASP A 155 -6.71 -41.28 -22.14
CA ASP A 155 -7.31 -42.38 -21.37
C ASP A 155 -8.50 -41.81 -20.58
N ARG A 156 -9.65 -42.35 -20.95
CA ARG A 156 -10.91 -42.24 -20.20
C ARG A 156 -10.73 -42.86 -18.82
N CYS A 157 -11.16 -42.20 -17.79
CA CYS A 157 -11.49 -42.83 -16.52
C CYS A 157 -12.89 -42.39 -16.09
N ASP A 158 -13.69 -43.43 -15.90
CA ASP A 158 -15.08 -43.44 -15.54
C ASP A 158 -15.35 -42.85 -14.14
N ALA A 159 -16.58 -42.32 -14.04
CA ALA A 159 -17.18 -41.86 -12.80
C ALA A 159 -17.58 -43.02 -11.87
N SER A 160 -17.35 -42.87 -10.55
CA SER A 160 -18.33 -43.30 -9.54
C SER A 160 -17.91 -42.97 -8.10
N GLY A 161 -18.88 -42.40 -7.38
CA GLY A 161 -19.08 -42.55 -5.92
C GLY A 161 -18.25 -41.62 -5.01
N ASP A 162 -18.70 -40.92 -4.09
CA ASP A 162 -19.89 -40.85 -3.25
C ASP A 162 -19.78 -39.59 -2.34
N ALA A 163 -20.86 -38.99 -1.99
CA ALA A 163 -20.96 -37.82 -1.16
C ALA A 163 -20.81 -38.15 0.34
N SER A 164 -20.08 -37.37 1.09
CA SER A 164 -20.28 -37.17 2.51
C SER A 164 -19.98 -35.77 2.96
N LEU A 165 -21.03 -35.05 3.28
CA LEU A 165 -21.07 -33.75 3.92
C LEU A 165 -20.53 -33.82 5.33
N HIS A 166 -19.47 -33.10 5.63
CA HIS A 166 -19.21 -32.59 6.97
C HIS A 166 -18.79 -31.13 6.89
N SER A 167 -19.72 -30.27 7.33
CA SER A 167 -19.51 -28.85 7.57
C SER A 167 -18.57 -28.66 8.76
N ALA A 168 -17.40 -28.15 8.51
CA ALA A 168 -16.56 -27.54 9.53
C ALA A 168 -16.02 -26.22 8.99
N THR A 169 -16.52 -25.12 9.53
CA THR A 169 -16.03 -23.76 9.29
C THR A 169 -14.59 -23.67 9.80
N PRO A 170 -13.58 -23.40 8.95
CA PRO A 170 -12.22 -23.21 9.43
C PRO A 170 -12.08 -21.83 10.05
N LEU A 171 -11.66 -21.78 11.31
CA LEU A 171 -11.15 -20.57 11.94
C LEU A 171 -9.92 -20.05 11.15
N PRO A 172 -9.73 -18.71 11.02
CA PRO A 172 -8.59 -18.17 10.33
C PRO A 172 -7.29 -18.57 11.04
N PRO A 173 -6.24 -18.92 10.29
CA PRO A 173 -4.97 -19.33 10.88
C PRO A 173 -4.32 -18.16 11.61
N ARG A 174 -4.12 -18.29 12.92
CA ARG A 174 -3.18 -17.48 13.68
C ARG A 174 -1.78 -17.91 13.30
N PHE A 175 -1.11 -17.15 12.43
CA PHE A 175 0.27 -17.40 12.07
C PHE A 175 1.21 -16.95 13.19
N THR A 176 1.56 -17.91 14.07
CA THR A 176 2.69 -17.84 15.00
C THR A 176 3.79 -18.80 14.53
N ARG A 177 4.27 -18.71 13.30
CA ARG A 177 5.46 -19.47 12.91
C ARG A 177 6.27 -18.72 11.84
N ARG A 178 7.54 -18.53 12.18
CA ARG A 178 8.62 -18.23 11.26
C ARG A 178 8.66 -19.33 10.20
N PRO A 179 8.64 -19.06 8.89
CA PRO A 179 8.96 -20.09 7.92
C PRO A 179 10.43 -20.44 8.07
N SER A 180 10.71 -21.66 8.50
CA SER A 180 12.01 -22.29 8.34
C SER A 180 12.28 -22.44 6.85
N SER A 181 13.45 -22.02 6.41
CA SER A 181 13.99 -22.25 5.08
C SER A 181 14.21 -23.74 4.86
N GLN A 182 13.19 -24.48 4.45
CA GLN A 182 13.26 -25.79 3.80
C GLN A 182 11.82 -26.21 3.48
N GLY A 183 11.44 -26.02 2.24
CA GLY A 183 10.23 -26.55 1.61
C GLY A 183 10.49 -26.49 0.12
N GLU A 184 10.92 -27.61 -0.43
CA GLU A 184 11.05 -27.85 -1.87
C GLU A 184 9.66 -27.70 -2.51
N GLY A 185 9.35 -26.50 -2.96
CA GLY A 185 8.31 -26.20 -3.92
C GLY A 185 9.02 -25.77 -5.19
N GLN A 186 8.88 -26.54 -6.25
CA GLN A 186 9.42 -26.22 -7.57
C GLN A 186 8.95 -24.81 -7.96
N ASP A 187 9.87 -23.87 -7.87
CA ASP A 187 9.72 -22.49 -8.35
C ASP A 187 9.84 -22.55 -9.88
N ASN A 188 8.69 -22.62 -10.55
CA ASN A 188 8.61 -22.54 -12.01
C ASN A 188 8.72 -21.06 -12.40
N GLY A 189 9.79 -20.37 -12.04
CA GLY A 189 10.37 -19.19 -12.69
C GLY A 189 9.48 -18.03 -13.19
N GLU A 190 8.19 -18.00 -12.91
CA GLU A 190 7.26 -16.98 -13.34
C GLU A 190 6.91 -16.07 -12.17
N HIS A 191 7.44 -14.85 -12.20
CA HIS A 191 7.14 -13.80 -11.21
C HIS A 191 5.65 -13.48 -11.21
N GLN A 192 4.89 -14.16 -10.35
CA GLN A 192 3.49 -13.87 -10.13
C GLN A 192 3.36 -12.57 -9.36
N LEU A 193 2.59 -11.62 -9.89
CA LEU A 193 2.23 -10.40 -9.19
C LEU A 193 0.87 -10.54 -8.51
N THR A 194 0.75 -9.92 -7.34
CA THR A 194 -0.53 -9.82 -6.64
C THR A 194 -0.84 -8.37 -6.30
N TRP A 195 -2.02 -7.93 -6.65
CA TRP A 195 -2.57 -6.63 -6.24
C TRP A 195 -3.28 -6.76 -4.91
N LEU A 196 -2.81 -6.01 -3.92
CA LEU A 196 -3.34 -5.99 -2.56
C LEU A 196 -4.01 -4.66 -2.22
N GLY A 197 -5.17 -4.73 -1.58
CA GLY A 197 -5.72 -3.67 -0.76
C GLY A 197 -5.21 -3.83 0.67
N LEU A 198 -4.57 -2.79 1.22
CA LEU A 198 -3.93 -2.80 2.55
C LEU A 198 -4.57 -1.74 3.44
N GLU A 199 -5.02 -2.12 4.63
CA GLU A 199 -5.55 -1.19 5.62
C GLU A 199 -4.58 -1.04 6.79
N LEU A 200 -4.17 0.20 7.07
CA LEU A 200 -3.30 0.52 8.19
C LEU A 200 -4.09 0.73 9.48
N MET A 201 -4.08 -0.26 10.37
CA MET A 201 -4.64 -0.12 11.72
C MET A 201 -3.71 0.67 12.64
N THR A 202 -2.42 0.59 12.42
CA THR A 202 -1.36 1.39 13.04
C THR A 202 -0.57 2.14 11.97
N GLY A 203 0.27 3.12 12.33
CA GLY A 203 1.00 3.94 11.37
C GLY A 203 2.51 4.02 11.70
N ARG A 204 3.23 2.90 11.68
CA ARG A 204 4.67 2.87 11.91
C ARG A 204 5.43 3.21 10.62
N THR A 205 6.64 3.71 10.77
CA THR A 205 7.51 3.99 9.61
C THR A 205 7.69 2.71 8.78
N HIS A 206 7.54 2.81 7.46
CA HIS A 206 7.68 1.72 6.49
C HIS A 206 6.83 0.47 6.78
N GLN A 207 5.78 0.57 7.61
CA GLN A 207 5.02 -0.58 8.10
C GLN A 207 4.59 -1.53 6.99
N LEU A 208 3.90 -1.05 5.95
CA LEU A 208 3.41 -1.89 4.85
C LEU A 208 4.54 -2.58 4.11
N ARG A 209 5.66 -1.87 3.89
CA ARG A 209 6.83 -2.37 3.18
C ARG A 209 7.50 -3.51 3.94
N VAL A 210 7.72 -3.33 5.25
CA VAL A 210 8.32 -4.35 6.12
C VAL A 210 7.37 -5.53 6.30
N HIS A 211 6.06 -5.29 6.50
CA HIS A 211 5.07 -6.35 6.66
C HIS A 211 5.02 -7.24 5.41
N CYS A 212 4.87 -6.68 4.21
CA CYS A 212 4.84 -7.45 2.98
C CYS A 212 6.14 -8.24 2.77
N ALA A 213 7.30 -7.61 2.98
CA ALA A 213 8.59 -8.30 2.85
C ALA A 213 8.76 -9.43 3.88
N ALA A 214 8.32 -9.25 5.14
CA ALA A 214 8.40 -10.27 6.18
C ALA A 214 7.49 -11.48 5.90
N MET A 215 6.42 -11.27 5.13
CA MET A 215 5.53 -12.34 4.68
C MET A 215 6.06 -13.08 3.44
N GLY A 216 7.18 -12.63 2.85
CA GLY A 216 7.74 -13.23 1.63
C GLY A 216 7.15 -12.69 0.33
N TRP A 217 6.35 -11.62 0.37
CA TRP A 217 5.78 -10.93 -0.80
C TRP A 217 6.15 -9.44 -0.79
N PRO A 218 7.42 -9.12 -1.07
CA PRO A 218 7.87 -7.73 -1.07
C PRO A 218 7.12 -6.90 -2.12
N ILE A 219 6.98 -5.60 -1.83
CA ILE A 219 6.32 -4.69 -2.77
C ILE A 219 7.22 -4.47 -3.98
N LEU A 220 6.66 -4.60 -5.17
CA LEU A 220 7.35 -4.40 -6.46
C LEU A 220 8.03 -3.02 -6.49
N GLY A 221 9.31 -3.01 -6.82
CA GLY A 221 10.12 -1.79 -6.87
C GLY A 221 10.59 -1.26 -5.51
N ASP A 222 10.43 -2.02 -4.42
CA ASP A 222 10.97 -1.61 -3.13
C ASP A 222 12.49 -1.72 -3.09
N ALA A 223 13.17 -0.56 -3.08
CA ALA A 223 14.63 -0.48 -3.07
C ALA A 223 15.29 -0.88 -1.75
N ILE A 224 14.51 -1.02 -0.66
CA ILE A 224 15.03 -1.29 0.69
C ILE A 224 14.71 -2.70 1.14
N TYR A 225 13.47 -3.15 0.93
CA TYR A 225 12.92 -4.41 1.43
C TYR A 225 12.59 -5.40 0.31
N GLY A 226 12.74 -5.00 -0.99
CA GLY A 226 12.44 -5.83 -2.14
C GLY A 226 13.51 -6.86 -2.45
N THR A 227 13.18 -7.78 -3.37
CA THR A 227 14.05 -8.85 -3.89
C THR A 227 15.05 -8.35 -4.91
N ALA A 228 14.73 -7.24 -5.62
CA ALA A 228 15.60 -6.68 -6.65
C ALA A 228 17.02 -6.48 -6.12
N SER A 229 17.95 -7.22 -6.69
CA SER A 229 19.32 -7.25 -6.21
C SER A 229 19.92 -5.84 -6.28
N ARG A 230 20.81 -5.52 -5.33
CA ARG A 230 21.60 -4.29 -5.37
C ARG A 230 22.48 -4.17 -6.63
N GLN A 231 22.53 -5.22 -7.46
CA GLN A 231 23.27 -5.30 -8.70
C GLN A 231 22.53 -4.64 -9.87
N ASP A 232 21.18 -4.56 -9.82
CA ASP A 232 20.42 -3.77 -10.78
C ASP A 232 20.61 -2.30 -10.43
N GLY A 233 21.42 -1.60 -11.19
CA GLY A 233 21.71 -0.18 -10.96
C GLY A 233 20.43 0.65 -10.83
N PRO A 234 20.45 1.82 -10.14
CA PRO A 234 19.26 2.61 -9.82
C PRO A 234 18.41 3.03 -11.02
N LYS A 235 18.94 2.96 -12.25
CA LYS A 235 18.24 3.31 -13.49
C LYS A 235 17.29 2.24 -14.02
N ASN A 236 17.47 0.96 -13.66
CA ASN A 236 16.65 -0.16 -14.15
C ASN A 236 15.61 -0.66 -13.15
N ARG A 237 15.51 -0.02 -12.00
CA ARG A 237 14.57 -0.45 -10.95
C ARG A 237 13.20 0.18 -11.16
N PRO A 238 12.10 -0.60 -11.14
CA PRO A 238 10.76 -0.01 -11.15
C PRO A 238 10.55 0.90 -9.94
N MET A 239 9.69 1.90 -10.07
CA MET A 239 9.26 2.72 -8.95
C MET A 239 8.48 1.88 -7.94
N LEU A 240 8.46 2.31 -6.67
CA LEU A 240 7.72 1.61 -5.61
C LEU A 240 6.21 1.54 -5.93
N HIS A 241 5.67 0.34 -6.04
CA HIS A 241 4.24 0.09 -6.30
C HIS A 241 3.42 0.10 -5.00
N LEU A 242 3.49 1.22 -4.29
CA LEU A 242 2.71 1.50 -3.07
C LEU A 242 2.05 2.86 -3.16
N HIS A 243 0.71 2.86 -3.08
CA HIS A 243 -0.12 4.04 -3.29
C HIS A 243 -1.15 4.21 -2.18
N ALA A 244 -1.16 5.35 -1.50
CA ALA A 244 -2.20 5.73 -0.53
C ALA A 244 -3.50 6.07 -1.28
N ARG A 245 -4.27 5.01 -1.59
CA ARG A 245 -5.41 5.06 -2.51
C ARG A 245 -6.56 5.88 -1.96
N GLU A 246 -6.88 5.70 -0.67
CA GLU A 246 -8.04 6.34 -0.06
C GLU A 246 -7.77 6.75 1.37
N VAL A 247 -8.36 7.88 1.76
CA VAL A 247 -8.51 8.29 3.15
C VAL A 247 -9.98 8.55 3.48
N VAL A 248 -10.38 8.13 4.69
CA VAL A 248 -11.73 8.36 5.23
C VAL A 248 -11.59 9.13 6.53
N VAL A 249 -12.02 10.40 6.53
CA VAL A 249 -11.78 11.36 7.62
C VAL A 249 -13.10 11.75 8.31
N PRO A 250 -13.38 11.28 9.52
CA PRO A 250 -14.55 11.68 10.31
C PRO A 250 -14.31 13.04 10.97
N LEU A 251 -14.16 14.10 10.17
CA LEU A 251 -13.79 15.42 10.65
C LEU A 251 -14.92 16.14 11.37
N TYR A 252 -16.15 15.93 10.92
CA TYR A 252 -17.36 16.62 11.44
C TYR A 252 -18.24 15.66 12.21
N LYS A 253 -18.66 16.06 13.45
CA LYS A 253 -19.44 15.20 14.35
C LYS A 253 -20.79 14.75 13.77
N ASN A 254 -21.46 15.63 13.02
CA ASN A 254 -22.83 15.43 12.55
C ASN A 254 -22.93 15.26 11.02
N ARG A 255 -21.84 14.85 10.38
CA ARG A 255 -21.80 14.62 8.94
C ARG A 255 -21.12 13.27 8.65
N ALA A 256 -21.46 12.68 7.52
CA ALA A 256 -20.75 11.50 7.03
C ALA A 256 -19.24 11.77 6.94
N PRO A 257 -18.40 10.77 7.19
CA PRO A 257 -16.96 10.88 7.01
C PRO A 257 -16.62 11.30 5.58
N ILE A 258 -15.66 12.19 5.45
CA ILE A 258 -15.16 12.64 4.14
C ILE A 258 -14.28 11.53 3.57
N ARG A 259 -14.69 11.00 2.42
CA ARG A 259 -13.94 10.00 1.67
C ARG A 259 -13.25 10.67 0.49
N VAL A 260 -11.95 10.48 0.37
CA VAL A 260 -11.16 11.03 -0.74
C VAL A 260 -10.28 9.92 -1.31
N THR A 261 -10.32 9.81 -2.63
CA THR A 261 -9.56 8.79 -3.37
C THR A 261 -8.59 9.48 -4.33
N ALA A 262 -7.34 9.01 -4.37
CA ALA A 262 -6.32 9.48 -5.29
C ALA A 262 -6.32 8.68 -6.60
N PRO A 263 -6.09 9.30 -7.76
CA PRO A 263 -5.98 8.58 -9.03
C PRO A 263 -4.75 7.65 -9.02
N ILE A 264 -4.84 6.56 -9.77
CA ILE A 264 -3.72 5.61 -9.88
C ILE A 264 -2.55 6.28 -10.61
N PRO A 265 -1.33 6.23 -10.07
CA PRO A 265 -0.17 6.78 -10.73
C PRO A 265 0.24 5.91 -11.93
N ALA A 266 0.66 6.55 -13.02
CA ALA A 266 0.94 5.90 -14.30
C ALA A 266 1.89 4.69 -14.20
N HIS A 267 2.91 4.75 -13.32
CA HIS A 267 3.87 3.65 -13.16
C HIS A 267 3.25 2.36 -12.59
N MET A 268 2.08 2.43 -11.93
CA MET A 268 1.40 1.26 -11.38
C MET A 268 0.39 0.64 -12.36
N CYS A 269 -0.06 1.38 -13.39
CA CYS A 269 -1.15 0.94 -14.26
C CYS A 269 -0.86 -0.41 -14.93
N ALA A 270 0.33 -0.62 -15.49
CA ALA A 270 0.68 -1.84 -16.19
C ALA A 270 0.62 -3.08 -15.27
N ALA A 271 1.24 -3.01 -14.08
CA ALA A 271 1.24 -4.10 -13.12
C ALA A 271 -0.16 -4.38 -12.54
N LEU A 272 -0.95 -3.33 -12.28
CA LEU A 272 -2.34 -3.47 -11.84
C LEU A 272 -3.21 -4.12 -12.91
N THR A 273 -3.05 -3.73 -14.19
CA THR A 273 -3.78 -4.33 -15.32
C THR A 273 -3.46 -5.82 -15.46
N GLN A 274 -2.19 -6.21 -15.30
CA GLN A 274 -1.80 -7.63 -15.26
C GLN A 274 -2.50 -8.40 -14.14
N CYS A 275 -2.80 -7.73 -13.01
CA CYS A 275 -3.57 -8.30 -11.90
C CYS A 275 -5.10 -8.16 -12.06
N GLY A 276 -5.59 -7.75 -13.24
CA GLY A 276 -7.02 -7.68 -13.54
C GLY A 276 -7.71 -6.35 -13.21
N TRP A 277 -6.94 -5.29 -12.90
CA TRP A 277 -7.51 -3.94 -12.76
C TRP A 277 -7.98 -3.38 -14.11
N GLN A 278 -9.13 -2.71 -14.12
CA GLN A 278 -9.74 -2.09 -15.30
C GLN A 278 -10.15 -0.65 -14.99
N GLU A 279 -9.61 0.31 -15.74
CA GLU A 279 -9.86 1.75 -15.55
C GLU A 279 -11.33 2.13 -15.72
N GLU A 280 -12.03 1.52 -16.66
CA GLU A 280 -13.45 1.82 -16.96
C GLU A 280 -14.39 1.45 -15.81
N LYS A 281 -14.16 0.31 -15.16
CA LYS A 281 -14.96 -0.11 -13.99
C LYS A 281 -14.79 0.85 -12.83
N GLU A 282 -13.60 1.41 -12.70
CA GLU A 282 -13.28 2.35 -11.64
C GLU A 282 -14.01 3.69 -11.87
N ARG A 283 -14.02 4.21 -13.09
CA ARG A 283 -14.74 5.44 -13.44
C ARG A 283 -16.23 5.33 -13.16
N GLN A 284 -16.85 4.17 -13.41
CA GLN A 284 -18.27 3.91 -13.13
C GLN A 284 -18.58 3.89 -11.63
N THR A 285 -17.68 3.33 -10.81
CA THR A 285 -17.83 3.31 -9.35
C THR A 285 -17.77 4.72 -8.76
N PHE A 286 -16.89 5.59 -9.28
CA PHE A 286 -16.82 6.99 -8.85
C PHE A 286 -18.02 7.85 -9.28
N ALA A 287 -18.54 7.62 -10.48
CA ALA A 287 -19.74 8.33 -10.96
C ALA A 287 -20.97 8.01 -10.10
N SER A 288 -21.10 6.77 -9.63
CA SER A 288 -22.21 6.33 -8.78
C SER A 288 -22.14 6.86 -7.34
N THR A 289 -20.95 7.21 -6.82
CA THR A 289 -20.77 7.75 -5.45
C THR A 289 -20.80 9.28 -5.39
N ALA A 290 -20.84 9.96 -6.53
CA ALA A 290 -20.83 11.42 -6.65
C ALA A 290 -22.22 12.04 -6.83
N SER A 291 -23.31 11.26 -6.76
CA SER A 291 -24.66 11.82 -6.71
C SER A 291 -25.01 12.35 -5.33
N PRO A 292 -25.64 13.54 -5.26
CA PRO A 292 -25.76 14.39 -4.07
C PRO A 292 -26.60 13.80 -2.95
#